data_32a3a9d833cac7dc4d9b4f08aa0cec88
#
_entry.id   32a3a9d833cac7dc4d9b4f08aa0cec88
#
_cell.length_a   1.000
_cell.length_b   1.000
_cell.length_c   1.000
_cell.angle_alpha   90.00
_cell.angle_beta   90.00
_cell.angle_gamma   90.00
#
_symmetry.space_group_name_H-M   'P 1'
#
loop_
_entity.id
_entity.type
_entity.pdbx_description
1 polymer ?
#
loop_
_entity_poly.entity_id
_entity_poly.type
_entity_poly.pdbx_seq_one_letter_code
_entity_poly.pdbx_strand_id
1 'polypeptide(L)' 'MTHCYIFDYVNAKIYHTTIPDDVEDIDFYIADKLNIKVSNIYTMCSEEELEIEEL' A
#
# COMPACT_ATOMS: atom_id res chain seq x y z
N MET A 1 -14.03 -3.23 -2.32
CA MET A 1 -12.72 -3.28 -1.66
C MET A 1 -11.78 -2.26 -2.26
N THR A 2 -10.91 -1.74 -1.45
CA THR A 2 -9.93 -0.75 -1.90
C THR A 2 -8.62 -1.43 -2.25
N HIS A 3 -8.09 -1.16 -3.43
CA HIS A 3 -6.77 -1.63 -3.85
C HIS A 3 -5.72 -0.64 -3.38
N CYS A 4 -4.69 -1.14 -2.71
CA CYS A 4 -3.59 -0.30 -2.23
C CYS A 4 -2.27 -0.80 -2.79
N TYR A 5 -1.47 0.15 -3.24
CA TYR A 5 -0.15 -0.09 -3.78
C TYR A 5 0.85 0.61 -2.87
N ILE A 6 1.83 -0.12 -2.39
CA ILE A 6 2.74 0.34 -1.36
C ILE A 6 4.17 0.30 -1.89
N PHE A 7 4.84 1.43 -1.83
CA PHE A 7 6.24 1.56 -2.20
C PHE A 7 7.08 1.46 -0.93
N ASP A 8 7.90 0.41 -0.84
CA ASP A 8 8.80 0.20 0.29
C ASP A 8 10.19 0.70 -0.10
N TYR A 9 10.56 1.85 0.46
CA TYR A 9 11.83 2.51 0.14
C TYR A 9 13.04 1.75 0.68
N VAL A 10 12.88 1.03 1.77
CA VAL A 10 13.99 0.34 2.43
C VAL A 10 14.39 -0.90 1.64
N ASN A 11 13.41 -1.67 1.18
CA ASN A 11 13.65 -2.93 0.51
C ASN A 11 13.51 -2.84 -1.02
N ALA A 12 13.22 -1.66 -1.54
CA ALA A 12 13.03 -1.40 -2.97
C ALA A 12 11.98 -2.33 -3.58
N LYS A 13 10.82 -2.42 -2.94
CA LYS A 13 9.72 -3.30 -3.36
C LYS A 13 8.43 -2.52 -3.53
N ILE A 14 7.55 -3.04 -4.37
CA ILE A 14 6.20 -2.56 -4.53
C ILE A 14 5.25 -3.70 -4.14
N TYR A 15 4.32 -3.40 -3.23
CA TYR A 15 3.31 -4.37 -2.81
C TYR A 15 1.95 -3.95 -3.32
N HIS A 16 1.10 -4.92 -3.60
CA HIS A 16 -0.30 -4.70 -3.90
C HIS A 16 -1.14 -5.53 -2.95
N THR A 17 -2.15 -4.92 -2.35
CA THR A 17 -3.09 -5.62 -1.50
C THR A 17 -4.47 -4.98 -1.60
N THR A 18 -5.48 -5.71 -1.18
CA THR A 18 -6.83 -5.16 -1.01
C THR A 18 -7.09 -4.97 0.47
N ILE A 19 -7.80 -3.89 0.80
CA ILE A 19 -8.06 -3.50 2.18
C ILE A 19 -9.56 -3.48 2.41
N PRO A 20 -10.04 -4.07 3.52
CA PRO A 20 -11.45 -3.98 3.91
C PRO A 20 -11.89 -2.53 4.12
N ASP A 21 -13.15 -2.26 3.86
CA ASP A 21 -13.70 -0.90 3.93
C ASP A 21 -13.78 -0.36 5.36
N ASP A 22 -13.66 -1.22 6.37
CA ASP A 22 -13.75 -0.84 7.78
C ASP A 22 -12.40 -0.42 8.40
N VAL A 23 -11.35 -0.37 7.62
CA VAL A 23 -10.04 0.08 8.10
C VAL A 23 -10.00 1.59 8.14
N GLU A 24 -9.74 2.17 9.31
CA GLU A 24 -9.72 3.62 9.50
C GLU A 24 -8.39 4.25 9.09
N ASP A 25 -7.27 3.62 9.45
CA ASP A 25 -5.94 4.11 9.12
C ASP A 25 -5.23 3.10 8.23
N ILE A 26 -5.25 3.37 6.93
CA ILE A 26 -4.70 2.45 5.93
C ILE A 26 -3.18 2.33 6.06
N ASP A 27 -2.49 3.44 6.25
CA ASP A 27 -1.03 3.43 6.33
C ASP A 27 -0.55 2.62 7.53
N PHE A 28 -1.19 2.81 8.68
CA PHE A 28 -0.86 2.06 9.88
C PHE A 28 -1.17 0.57 9.73
N TYR A 29 -2.32 0.26 9.13
CA TYR A 29 -2.72 -1.12 8.86
C TYR A 29 -1.68 -1.85 8.01
N ILE A 30 -1.21 -1.19 6.95
CA ILE A 30 -0.22 -1.77 6.05
C ILE A 30 1.15 -1.90 6.72
N ALA A 31 1.58 -0.88 7.44
CA ALA A 31 2.86 -0.90 8.14
C ALA A 31 2.92 -2.02 9.17
N ASP A 32 1.83 -2.23 9.90
CA ASP A 32 1.72 -3.32 10.87
C ASP A 32 1.78 -4.69 10.19
N LYS A 33 1.07 -4.83 9.08
CA LYS A 33 1.01 -6.09 8.33
C LYS A 33 2.35 -6.47 7.72
N LEU A 34 3.10 -5.48 7.25
CA LEU A 34 4.42 -5.68 6.64
C LEU A 34 5.55 -5.64 7.67
N ASN A 35 5.24 -5.26 8.91
CA ASN A 35 6.21 -5.11 9.99
C ASN A 35 7.32 -4.10 9.66
N ILE A 36 6.92 -2.96 9.11
CA ILE A 36 7.82 -1.85 8.77
C ILE A 36 7.26 -0.54 9.30
N LYS A 37 8.10 0.49 9.34
CA LYS A 37 7.68 1.81 9.82
C LYS A 37 6.86 2.53 8.76
N VAL A 38 5.81 3.23 9.18
CA VAL A 38 4.99 4.06 8.28
C VAL A 38 5.85 5.06 7.51
N SER A 39 6.87 5.62 8.13
CA SER A 39 7.75 6.60 7.49
C SER A 39 8.59 6.02 6.34
N ASN A 40 8.66 4.69 6.23
CA ASN A 40 9.46 4.02 5.21
C ASN A 40 8.64 3.57 3.99
N ILE A 41 7.36 3.92 3.95
CA ILE A 41 6.47 3.51 2.87
C ILE A 41 5.73 4.70 2.28
N TYR A 42 5.32 4.56 1.05
CA TYR A 42 4.38 5.46 0.39
C TYR A 42 3.22 4.62 -0.14
N THR A 43 2.00 5.01 0.20
CA THR A 43 0.80 4.24 -0.14
C THR A 43 -0.09 5.02 -1.10
N MET A 44 -0.54 4.36 -2.15
CA MET A 44 -1.52 4.90 -3.07
C MET A 44 -2.68 3.92 -3.17
N CYS A 45 -3.89 4.40 -2.95
CA CYS A 45 -5.08 3.56 -2.95
C CYS A 45 -6.08 4.01 -4.01
N SER A 46 -6.79 3.05 -4.57
CA SER A 46 -7.80 3.29 -5.59
C SER A 46 -8.89 2.24 -5.49
N GLU A 47 -10.10 2.58 -5.91
CA GLU A 47 -11.18 1.61 -6.01
C GLU A 47 -10.98 0.63 -7.16
N GLU A 48 -10.16 1.01 -8.13
CA GLU A 48 -9.82 0.20 -9.28
C GLU A 48 -8.37 -0.25 -9.22
N GLU A 49 -8.07 -1.38 -9.85
CA GLU A 49 -6.71 -1.84 -10.00
C GLU A 49 -5.94 -0.87 -10.89
N LEU A 50 -4.74 -0.46 -10.43
CA LEU A 50 -3.94 0.49 -11.18
C LEU A 50 -3.22 -0.17 -12.34
N GLU A 51 -3.13 0.56 -13.45
CA GLU A 51 -2.35 0.15 -14.60
C GLU A 51 -0.92 0.69 -14.46
N ILE A 52 0.06 -0.18 -14.70
CA ILE A 52 1.46 0.20 -14.70
C ILE A 52 1.94 0.30 -16.14
N GLU A 53 2.37 1.48 -16.55
CA GLU A 53 2.89 1.72 -17.88
C GLU A 53 4.39 2.00 -17.81
N GLU A 54 5.14 1.37 -18.71
CA GLU A 54 6.55 1.65 -18.85
C GLU A 54 6.77 2.75 -19.90
N LEU A 55 7.63 3.65 -19.57
CA LEU A 55 7.94 4.80 -20.44
C LEU A 55 9.10 4.48 -21.40
#